data_f2fce66342a7de17da58668a171a6704
#
_entry.id   f2fce66342a7de17da58668a171a6704
#
_cell.length_a   1.000
_cell.length_b   1.000
_cell.length_c   1.000
_cell.angle_alpha   90.00
_cell.angle_beta   90.00
_cell.angle_gamma   90.00
#
_symmetry.space_group_name_H-M   'P 1'
#
loop_
_entity.id
_entity.type
_entity.pdbx_description
1 polymer ?
#
loop_
_entity_poly.entity_id
_entity_poly.type
_entity_poly.pdbx_seq_one_letter_code
_entity_poly.pdbx_strand_id
1 'polypeptide(L)'
;MHIRSLFVLGGALLLIAANAFAGPKEDVAAATAKWGETLGQDDPDKVLALYATDAVLWGTLSPTVRSDRAALHDYFVSAFKILPGLKVSFGEQLIRVYGNTAVNTGYYTFAYNKDGEPKTLPARYSLVFVKDGQNWMIVDHHSSAMPTPPR
;
A
#
# COMPACT_ATOMS: atom_id res chain seq x y z
N MET A 1 -55.95 -40.09 34.48
CA MET A 1 -55.27 -40.03 33.21
C MET A 1 -54.63 -38.62 33.13
N HIS A 2 -53.30 -38.48 33.46
CA HIS A 2 -52.63 -37.20 33.64
C HIS A 2 -51.68 -37.00 32.45
N ILE A 3 -52.01 -36.01 31.64
CA ILE A 3 -51.16 -35.61 30.50
C ILE A 3 -50.16 -34.58 31.02
N ARG A 4 -48.88 -34.92 31.02
CA ARG A 4 -47.77 -34.00 31.32
C ARG A 4 -47.32 -33.28 30.02
N SER A 5 -47.57 -31.97 29.94
CA SER A 5 -47.08 -31.14 28.89
C SER A 5 -45.58 -30.82 29.13
N LEU A 6 -44.75 -31.21 28.19
CA LEU A 6 -43.30 -30.90 28.17
C LEU A 6 -43.10 -29.56 27.43
N PHE A 7 -42.72 -28.53 28.17
CA PHE A 7 -42.26 -27.25 27.56
C PHE A 7 -40.80 -27.39 27.17
N VAL A 8 -40.53 -27.37 25.88
CA VAL A 8 -39.18 -27.27 25.33
C VAL A 8 -38.83 -25.77 25.19
N LEU A 9 -37.95 -25.27 26.06
CA LEU A 9 -37.40 -23.95 25.95
C LEU A 9 -36.28 -24.00 24.89
N GLY A 10 -36.55 -23.52 23.67
CA GLY A 10 -35.56 -23.31 22.64
C GLY A 10 -34.75 -22.04 22.92
N GLY A 11 -33.54 -22.18 23.43
CA GLY A 11 -32.61 -21.08 23.59
C GLY A 11 -32.01 -20.68 22.22
N ALA A 12 -32.42 -19.52 21.70
CA ALA A 12 -31.77 -18.92 20.51
C ALA A 12 -30.41 -18.37 20.92
N LEU A 13 -29.35 -19.02 20.48
CA LEU A 13 -27.97 -18.52 20.62
C LEU A 13 -27.77 -17.41 19.59
N LEU A 14 -27.83 -16.14 20.02
CA LEU A 14 -27.40 -15.00 19.18
C LEU A 14 -25.87 -15.06 19.04
N LEU A 15 -25.40 -15.50 17.88
CA LEU A 15 -24.01 -15.30 17.44
C LEU A 15 -23.81 -13.81 17.10
N ILE A 16 -23.28 -13.04 18.03
CA ILE A 16 -22.79 -11.69 17.77
C ILE A 16 -21.50 -11.88 16.96
N ALA A 17 -21.56 -11.70 15.64
CA ALA A 17 -20.37 -11.56 14.81
C ALA A 17 -19.67 -10.26 15.23
N ALA A 18 -18.60 -10.38 16.01
CA ALA A 18 -17.70 -9.26 16.26
C ALA A 18 -17.04 -8.91 14.91
N ASN A 19 -17.52 -7.85 14.28
CA ASN A 19 -16.75 -7.20 13.22
C ASN A 19 -15.47 -6.69 13.88
N ALA A 20 -14.37 -7.41 13.70
CA ALA A 20 -13.05 -6.90 14.01
C ALA A 20 -12.81 -5.71 13.07
N PHE A 21 -13.04 -4.50 13.57
CA PHE A 21 -12.56 -3.29 12.88
C PHE A 21 -11.04 -3.42 12.82
N ALA A 22 -10.50 -3.51 11.62
CA ALA A 22 -9.08 -3.35 11.41
C ALA A 22 -8.66 -2.00 12.03
N GLY A 23 -7.56 -1.99 12.77
CA GLY A 23 -7.09 -0.75 13.41
C GLY A 23 -6.41 0.16 12.38
N PRO A 24 -6.11 1.41 12.76
CA PRO A 24 -5.46 2.36 11.85
C PRO A 24 -4.14 1.84 11.24
N LYS A 25 -3.45 0.96 11.93
CA LYS A 25 -2.20 0.35 11.45
C LYS A 25 -2.47 -0.65 10.33
N GLU A 26 -3.51 -1.45 10.47
CA GLU A 26 -3.99 -2.41 9.48
C GLU A 26 -4.54 -1.69 8.24
N ASP A 27 -5.23 -0.55 8.43
CA ASP A 27 -5.71 0.30 7.33
C ASP A 27 -4.54 0.86 6.51
N VAL A 28 -3.46 1.31 7.16
CA VAL A 28 -2.24 1.78 6.48
C VAL A 28 -1.52 0.64 5.76
N ALA A 29 -1.48 -0.55 6.35
CA ALA A 29 -0.94 -1.74 5.69
C ALA A 29 -1.73 -2.07 4.42
N ALA A 30 -3.07 -2.02 4.48
CA ALA A 30 -3.95 -2.24 3.34
C ALA A 30 -3.76 -1.16 2.25
N ALA A 31 -3.63 0.12 2.62
CA ALA A 31 -3.34 1.21 1.68
C ALA A 31 -1.99 1.01 0.98
N THR A 32 -0.97 0.55 1.72
CA THR A 32 0.34 0.22 1.17
C THR A 32 0.26 -0.96 0.18
N ALA A 33 -0.45 -2.02 0.55
CA ALA A 33 -0.66 -3.18 -0.32
C ALA A 33 -1.39 -2.77 -1.61
N LYS A 34 -2.44 -1.96 -1.49
CA LYS A 34 -3.19 -1.44 -2.65
C LYS A 34 -2.30 -0.62 -3.59
N TRP A 35 -1.39 0.20 -3.06
CA TRP A 35 -0.41 0.92 -3.87
C TRP A 35 0.44 -0.05 -4.70
N GLY A 36 0.99 -1.10 -4.07
CA GLY A 36 1.77 -2.12 -4.77
C GLY A 36 1.00 -2.87 -5.85
N GLU A 37 -0.25 -3.24 -5.59
CA GLU A 37 -1.14 -3.88 -6.55
C GLU A 37 -1.46 -2.97 -7.73
N THR A 38 -1.67 -1.66 -7.46
CA THR A 38 -2.02 -0.69 -8.49
C THR A 38 -0.86 -0.45 -9.46
N LEU A 39 0.39 -0.50 -8.98
CA LEU A 39 1.58 -0.43 -9.86
C LEU A 39 1.60 -1.54 -10.91
N GLY A 40 1.09 -2.72 -10.59
CA GLY A 40 1.01 -3.85 -11.52
C GLY A 40 -0.04 -3.69 -12.64
N GLN A 41 -0.81 -2.60 -12.64
CA GLN A 41 -1.84 -2.32 -13.65
C GLN A 41 -1.35 -1.42 -14.80
N ASP A 42 -0.11 -0.91 -14.72
CA ASP A 42 0.50 0.00 -15.71
C ASP A 42 -0.35 1.25 -16.01
N ASP A 43 -1.10 1.73 -15.01
CA ASP A 43 -2.03 2.85 -15.14
C ASP A 43 -1.60 4.00 -14.19
N PRO A 44 -0.94 5.06 -14.72
CA PRO A 44 -0.45 6.17 -13.92
C PRO A 44 -1.56 6.91 -13.15
N ASP A 45 -2.75 7.06 -13.75
CA ASP A 45 -3.86 7.77 -13.12
C ASP A 45 -4.39 7.02 -11.90
N LYS A 46 -4.47 5.70 -11.97
CA LYS A 46 -4.86 4.86 -10.83
C LYS A 46 -3.83 4.95 -9.69
N VAL A 47 -2.55 4.96 -10.02
CA VAL A 47 -1.50 5.15 -9.00
C VAL A 47 -1.61 6.53 -8.37
N LEU A 48 -1.77 7.57 -9.17
CA LEU A 48 -1.92 8.93 -8.67
C LEU A 48 -3.16 9.12 -7.79
N ALA A 49 -4.22 8.37 -8.01
CA ALA A 49 -5.41 8.43 -7.18
C ALA A 49 -5.16 8.04 -5.71
N LEU A 50 -4.01 7.40 -5.41
CA LEU A 50 -3.58 7.05 -4.06
C LEU A 50 -2.72 8.13 -3.39
N TYR A 51 -2.34 9.17 -4.14
CA TYR A 51 -1.54 10.29 -3.66
C TYR A 51 -2.42 11.51 -3.43
N ALA A 52 -2.13 12.26 -2.38
CA ALA A 52 -2.71 13.57 -2.15
C ALA A 52 -2.31 14.54 -3.28
N THR A 53 -3.07 15.62 -3.45
CA THR A 53 -2.84 16.58 -4.54
C THR A 53 -1.51 17.32 -4.44
N ASP A 54 -0.99 17.50 -3.24
CA ASP A 54 0.26 18.16 -2.87
C ASP A 54 1.38 17.17 -2.51
N ALA A 55 1.21 15.89 -2.87
CA ALA A 55 2.16 14.86 -2.55
C ALA A 55 3.54 15.09 -3.20
N VAL A 56 4.58 14.63 -2.51
CA VAL A 56 5.97 14.68 -2.95
C VAL A 56 6.51 13.27 -3.14
N LEU A 57 7.24 13.05 -4.23
CA LEU A 57 7.87 11.76 -4.55
C LEU A 57 9.38 11.94 -4.82
N TRP A 58 10.18 11.22 -4.07
CA TRP A 58 11.59 10.94 -4.33
C TRP A 58 11.71 9.53 -4.90
N GLY A 59 11.50 9.38 -6.21
CA GLY A 59 11.38 8.07 -6.83
C GLY A 59 12.74 7.41 -7.10
N THR A 60 12.80 6.09 -6.98
CA THR A 60 14.01 5.27 -7.21
C THR A 60 14.69 5.55 -8.57
N LEU A 61 13.90 5.87 -9.59
CA LEU A 61 14.34 6.09 -10.96
C LEU A 61 14.46 7.58 -11.32
N SER A 62 14.29 8.48 -10.36
CA SER A 62 14.33 9.93 -10.60
C SER A 62 15.51 10.58 -9.89
N PRO A 63 16.35 11.34 -10.59
CA PRO A 63 17.42 12.11 -9.97
C PRO A 63 16.90 13.38 -9.26
N THR A 64 15.64 13.75 -9.48
CA THR A 64 15.01 14.96 -8.94
C THR A 64 13.70 14.63 -8.25
N VAL A 65 13.32 15.47 -7.30
CA VAL A 65 12.01 15.41 -6.64
C VAL A 65 10.88 15.64 -7.65
N ARG A 66 9.74 14.98 -7.42
CA ARG A 66 8.48 15.21 -8.09
C ARG A 66 7.52 15.81 -7.07
N SER A 67 7.20 17.08 -7.21
CA SER A 67 6.49 17.87 -6.20
C SER A 67 5.17 18.48 -6.69
N ASP A 68 4.71 18.04 -7.84
CA ASP A 68 3.39 18.41 -8.37
C ASP A 68 2.77 17.23 -9.12
N ARG A 69 1.48 17.32 -9.36
CA ARG A 69 0.69 16.24 -9.95
C ARG A 69 1.18 15.80 -11.34
N ALA A 70 1.57 16.75 -12.18
CA ALA A 70 2.05 16.46 -13.53
C ALA A 70 3.42 15.75 -13.47
N ALA A 71 4.34 16.21 -12.62
CA ALA A 71 5.63 15.60 -12.43
C ALA A 71 5.53 14.17 -11.85
N LEU A 72 4.58 13.92 -10.94
CA LEU A 72 4.30 12.56 -10.44
C LEU A 72 3.75 11.66 -11.56
N HIS A 73 2.81 12.16 -12.36
CA HIS A 73 2.25 11.44 -13.50
C HIS A 73 3.35 11.02 -14.47
N ASP A 74 4.17 11.97 -14.91
CA ASP A 74 5.28 11.72 -15.84
C ASP A 74 6.29 10.72 -15.30
N TYR A 75 6.52 10.73 -13.97
CA TYR A 75 7.35 9.72 -13.33
C TYR A 75 6.79 8.32 -13.52
N PHE A 76 5.50 8.09 -13.25
CA PHE A 76 4.90 6.77 -13.39
C PHE A 76 4.78 6.33 -14.85
N VAL A 77 4.46 7.23 -15.77
CA VAL A 77 4.51 6.96 -17.21
C VAL A 77 5.90 6.47 -17.63
N SER A 78 6.95 7.12 -17.15
CA SER A 78 8.34 6.74 -17.44
C SER A 78 8.73 5.44 -16.75
N ALA A 79 8.35 5.25 -15.49
CA ALA A 79 8.66 4.06 -14.72
C ALA A 79 8.07 2.80 -15.37
N PHE A 80 6.84 2.83 -15.83
CA PHE A 80 6.18 1.70 -16.50
C PHE A 80 6.84 1.33 -17.83
N LYS A 81 7.39 2.32 -18.55
CA LYS A 81 8.19 2.06 -19.76
C LYS A 81 9.54 1.41 -19.44
N ILE A 82 10.18 1.83 -18.34
CA ILE A 82 11.52 1.34 -17.93
C ILE A 82 11.41 -0.04 -17.26
N LEU A 83 10.29 -0.31 -16.58
CA LEU A 83 10.02 -1.52 -15.81
C LEU A 83 8.76 -2.24 -16.31
N PRO A 84 8.76 -2.82 -17.54
CA PRO A 84 7.58 -3.47 -18.11
C PRO A 84 7.11 -4.65 -17.26
N GLY A 85 5.80 -4.76 -17.05
CA GLY A 85 5.18 -5.83 -16.26
C GLY A 85 5.53 -5.73 -14.78
N LEU A 86 5.69 -4.50 -14.27
CA LEU A 86 6.08 -4.19 -12.91
C LEU A 86 5.18 -4.88 -11.88
N LYS A 87 5.81 -5.52 -10.90
CA LYS A 87 5.18 -6.07 -9.70
C LYS A 87 5.99 -5.68 -8.48
N VAL A 88 5.32 -5.55 -7.34
CA VAL A 88 5.96 -5.19 -6.06
C VAL A 88 5.73 -6.30 -5.05
N SER A 89 6.80 -6.73 -4.39
CA SER A 89 6.74 -7.59 -3.21
C SER A 89 7.27 -6.81 -2.01
N PHE A 90 6.48 -6.72 -0.95
CA PHE A 90 6.90 -6.07 0.29
C PHE A 90 7.66 -7.05 1.18
N GLY A 91 8.75 -6.58 1.77
CA GLY A 91 9.45 -7.24 2.87
C GLY A 91 8.91 -6.75 4.22
N GLU A 92 9.82 -6.60 5.18
CA GLU A 92 9.46 -6.04 6.50
C GLU A 92 8.91 -4.62 6.37
N GLN A 93 7.86 -4.34 7.14
CA GLN A 93 7.18 -3.05 7.20
C GLN A 93 7.09 -2.58 8.66
N LEU A 94 7.53 -1.36 8.91
CA LEU A 94 7.46 -0.70 10.22
C LEU A 94 6.42 0.43 10.16
N ILE A 95 5.18 0.10 10.51
CA ILE A 95 4.05 1.04 10.49
C ILE A 95 3.88 1.71 11.84
N ARG A 96 3.85 3.03 11.86
CA ARG A 96 3.62 3.88 13.03
C ARG A 96 2.51 4.87 12.70
N VAL A 97 1.53 5.01 13.60
CA VAL A 97 0.37 5.88 13.42
C VAL A 97 0.35 6.95 14.52
N TYR A 98 0.14 8.18 14.12
CA TYR A 98 0.13 9.38 14.97
C TYR A 98 -1.13 10.20 14.64
N GLY A 99 -2.27 9.83 15.23
CA GLY A 99 -3.55 10.45 14.92
C GLY A 99 -3.94 10.23 13.46
N ASN A 100 -4.03 11.31 12.69
CA ASN A 100 -4.39 11.30 11.27
C ASN A 100 -3.18 11.15 10.33
N THR A 101 -1.97 10.96 10.87
CA THR A 101 -0.75 10.78 10.10
C THR A 101 -0.17 9.39 10.39
N ALA A 102 0.34 8.73 9.36
CA ALA A 102 1.05 7.47 9.53
C ALA A 102 2.34 7.45 8.71
N VAL A 103 3.33 6.72 9.21
CA VAL A 103 4.60 6.48 8.52
C VAL A 103 4.78 4.98 8.39
N ASN A 104 4.96 4.51 7.16
CA ASN A 104 5.33 3.14 6.85
C ASN A 104 6.71 3.12 6.19
N THR A 105 7.67 2.48 6.84
CA THR A 105 9.03 2.33 6.31
C THR A 105 9.35 0.86 6.18
N GLY A 106 10.12 0.50 5.15
CA GLY A 106 10.45 -0.89 4.94
C GLY A 106 11.23 -1.16 3.67
N TYR A 107 11.19 -2.41 3.28
CA TYR A 107 11.80 -2.91 2.06
C TYR A 107 10.76 -3.41 1.09
N TYR A 108 11.06 -3.26 -0.19
CA TYR A 108 10.30 -3.92 -1.25
C TYR A 108 11.24 -4.31 -2.41
N THR A 109 10.76 -5.19 -3.25
CA THR A 109 11.45 -5.58 -4.46
C THR A 109 10.52 -5.37 -5.64
N PHE A 110 10.98 -4.59 -6.61
CA PHE A 110 10.34 -4.48 -7.92
C PHE A 110 10.78 -5.66 -8.78
N ALA A 111 9.82 -6.39 -9.35
CA ALA A 111 10.05 -7.41 -10.36
C ALA A 111 9.48 -6.90 -11.69
N TYR A 112 10.22 -7.06 -12.77
CA TYR A 112 9.86 -6.58 -14.11
C TYR A 112 10.55 -7.41 -15.19
N ASN A 113 10.14 -7.25 -16.44
CA ASN A 113 10.80 -7.88 -17.57
C ASN A 113 11.63 -6.86 -18.33
N LYS A 114 12.86 -7.22 -18.71
CA LYS A 114 13.71 -6.40 -19.55
C LYS A 114 14.35 -7.30 -20.61
N ASP A 115 14.14 -6.95 -21.85
CA ASP A 115 14.67 -7.69 -23.02
C ASP A 115 14.28 -9.19 -22.98
N GLY A 116 13.06 -9.49 -22.52
CA GLY A 116 12.55 -10.85 -22.36
C GLY A 116 13.02 -11.58 -21.10
N GLU A 117 13.88 -10.97 -20.30
CA GLU A 117 14.46 -11.55 -19.09
C GLU A 117 13.81 -10.99 -17.81
N PRO A 118 13.47 -11.83 -16.82
CA PRO A 118 13.02 -11.35 -15.53
C PRO A 118 14.15 -10.67 -14.77
N LYS A 119 13.88 -9.48 -14.25
CA LYS A 119 14.80 -8.66 -13.45
C LYS A 119 14.16 -8.28 -12.14
N THR A 120 14.98 -7.99 -11.14
CA THR A 120 14.55 -7.45 -9.86
C THR A 120 15.35 -6.22 -9.46
N LEU A 121 14.71 -5.30 -8.77
CA LEU A 121 15.32 -4.10 -8.19
C LEU A 121 14.90 -4.01 -6.71
N PRO A 122 15.74 -4.52 -5.79
CA PRO A 122 15.52 -4.33 -4.36
C PRO A 122 15.66 -2.86 -3.98
N ALA A 123 14.76 -2.38 -3.13
CA ALA A 123 14.72 -1.01 -2.69
C ALA A 123 14.22 -0.89 -1.24
N ARG A 124 14.41 0.28 -0.68
CA ARG A 124 13.86 0.69 0.62
C ARG A 124 13.00 1.91 0.44
N TYR A 125 12.01 2.06 1.33
CA TYR A 125 11.06 3.14 1.20
C TYR A 125 10.66 3.76 2.54
N SER A 126 10.16 4.98 2.43
CA SER A 126 9.35 5.65 3.44
C SER A 126 8.10 6.17 2.76
N LEU A 127 6.93 5.79 3.26
CA LEU A 127 5.62 6.31 2.87
C LEU A 127 5.06 7.07 4.05
N VAL A 128 4.67 8.32 3.84
CA VAL A 128 3.90 9.09 4.81
C VAL A 128 2.48 9.22 4.29
N PHE A 129 1.53 8.88 5.15
CA PHE A 129 0.11 8.95 4.86
C PHE A 129 -0.57 9.99 5.73
N VAL A 130 -1.60 10.64 5.18
CA VAL A 130 -2.55 11.45 5.94
C VAL A 130 -3.96 10.90 5.69
N LYS A 131 -4.76 10.84 6.74
CA LYS A 131 -6.13 10.36 6.67
C LYS A 131 -7.04 11.43 6.09
N ASP A 132 -7.69 11.11 4.99
CA ASP A 132 -8.72 11.92 4.34
C ASP A 132 -10.04 11.12 4.31
N GLY A 133 -10.97 11.51 5.16
CA GLY A 133 -12.19 10.73 5.40
C GLY A 133 -11.86 9.31 5.87
N GLN A 134 -12.21 8.31 5.07
CA GLN A 134 -11.91 6.90 5.35
C GLN A 134 -10.62 6.40 4.68
N ASN A 135 -9.98 7.25 3.86
CA ASN A 135 -8.81 6.85 3.07
C ASN A 135 -7.51 7.33 3.70
N TRP A 136 -6.46 6.55 3.56
CA TRP A 136 -5.09 6.97 3.83
C TRP A 136 -4.42 7.36 2.51
N MET A 137 -4.15 8.67 2.32
CA MET A 137 -3.55 9.24 1.12
C MET A 137 -2.06 9.42 1.32
N ILE A 138 -1.26 9.05 0.32
CA ILE A 138 0.19 9.26 0.35
C ILE A 138 0.47 10.74 0.16
N VAL A 139 1.19 11.36 1.10
CA VAL A 139 1.64 12.77 1.03
C VAL A 139 3.14 12.89 0.81
N ASP A 140 3.92 11.91 1.21
CA ASP A 140 5.37 11.85 0.94
C ASP A 140 5.77 10.40 0.65
N HIS A 141 6.58 10.21 -0.37
CA HIS A 141 7.11 8.92 -0.75
C HIS A 141 8.57 9.03 -1.13
N HIS A 142 9.44 8.45 -0.33
CA HIS A 142 10.84 8.25 -0.68
C HIS A 142 11.09 6.78 -1.01
N SER A 143 11.72 6.56 -2.15
CA SER A 143 12.18 5.25 -2.59
C SER A 143 13.63 5.35 -3.08
N SER A 144 14.47 4.44 -2.62
CA SER A 144 15.87 4.34 -3.08
C SER A 144 16.28 2.89 -3.25
N ALA A 145 17.09 2.61 -4.27
CA ALA A 145 17.70 1.29 -4.44
C ALA A 145 18.50 0.89 -3.18
N MET A 146 18.62 -0.40 -2.95
CA MET A 146 19.48 -0.89 -1.88
C MET A 146 20.93 -0.48 -2.14
N PRO A 147 21.65 0.04 -1.12
CA PRO A 147 23.05 0.38 -1.26
C PRO A 147 23.87 -0.88 -1.55
N THR A 148 24.85 -0.76 -2.43
CA THR A 148 25.84 -1.81 -2.62
C THR A 148 26.74 -1.88 -1.37
N PRO A 149 27.01 -3.07 -0.80
CA PRO A 149 27.97 -3.17 0.29
C PRO A 149 29.32 -2.57 -0.11
N PRO A 150 30.02 -1.89 0.80
CA PRO A 150 31.39 -1.43 0.53
C PRO A 150 32.27 -2.63 0.20
N ARG A 151 33.13 -2.46 -0.79
CA ARG A 151 34.15 -3.47 -1.16
C ARG A 151 35.32 -3.42 -0.19
#